data_965ac0fd673000d1d3690f32ce3a3468
#
_entry.id   965ac0fd673000d1d3690f32ce3a3468
#
_cell.length_a   1.000
_cell.length_b   1.000
_cell.length_c   1.000
_cell.angle_alpha   90.00
_cell.angle_beta   90.00
_cell.angle_gamma   90.00
#
_symmetry.space_group_name_H-M   'P 1'
#
loop_
_entity.id
_entity.type
_entity.pdbx_description
1 polymer ?
#
loop_
_entity_poly.entity_id
_entity_poly.type
_entity_poly.pdbx_seq_one_letter_code
_entity_poly.pdbx_strand_id
1 'polypeptide(L)'
;MTKVIKKIILPTLFIFIVFVYLNNTTYLADPIGSELVLLAHRGLAQDFSREGLNNETCTAARMIPTGHSYLENTIPSMREAFARGADVVEFDVHKTTDDHFAVFHDWTLDCRTEAFGITHTFTLDSLKQLDIGYSYTADGGKTYPFRGTGVGMMPSLEAVLDSFPDKEFLIDIKSQVPSHGVLLADHLAELPEERQKQIMVYGGGNAVNEIREQLPNIQTIWPRRLKQCLIKYAALGWTGYMPEDCERSVITVPTNYAHWLWGWPDRFLHRMETAGSRVFVIGDYHGEGHSTGFDDPDRLSEFTDDYSGGIWTDRIDPIGPLVK
;
A
#
# COMPACT_ATOMS: atom_id res chain seq x y z
N MET A 1 -6.69 -52.94 22.30
CA MET A 1 -6.34 -51.74 21.51
C MET A 1 -7.15 -50.50 21.87
N THR A 2 -8.47 -50.54 22.02
CA THR A 2 -9.33 -49.35 22.24
C THR A 2 -9.10 -48.58 23.57
N LYS A 3 -8.77 -49.20 24.69
CA LYS A 3 -8.52 -48.50 25.98
C LYS A 3 -7.17 -47.79 26.06
N VAL A 4 -6.12 -48.32 25.45
CA VAL A 4 -4.79 -47.69 25.39
C VAL A 4 -4.82 -46.49 24.43
N ILE A 5 -5.48 -46.61 23.29
CA ILE A 5 -5.65 -45.55 22.32
C ILE A 5 -6.36 -44.35 22.98
N LYS A 6 -7.48 -44.55 23.69
CA LYS A 6 -8.18 -43.45 24.39
C LYS A 6 -7.33 -42.80 25.49
N LYS A 7 -6.48 -43.55 26.22
CA LYS A 7 -5.65 -43.02 27.31
C LYS A 7 -4.47 -42.16 26.82
N ILE A 8 -4.01 -42.34 25.61
CA ILE A 8 -2.89 -41.58 25.03
C ILE A 8 -3.39 -40.51 24.05
N ILE A 9 -4.25 -40.88 23.10
CA ILE A 9 -4.68 -39.96 22.05
C ILE A 9 -5.49 -38.76 22.60
N LEU A 10 -6.39 -38.98 23.55
CA LEU A 10 -7.18 -37.89 24.10
C LEU A 10 -6.35 -36.83 24.84
N PRO A 11 -5.43 -37.21 25.77
CA PRO A 11 -4.53 -36.24 26.42
C PRO A 11 -3.63 -35.52 25.40
N THR A 12 -3.06 -36.27 24.43
CA THR A 12 -2.17 -35.68 23.42
C THR A 12 -2.94 -34.65 22.55
N LEU A 13 -4.14 -35.01 22.15
CA LEU A 13 -5.01 -34.09 21.39
C LEU A 13 -5.41 -32.86 22.23
N PHE A 14 -5.69 -33.05 23.51
CA PHE A 14 -5.99 -31.95 24.42
C PHE A 14 -4.80 -31.00 24.57
N ILE A 15 -3.60 -31.56 24.82
CA ILE A 15 -2.36 -30.77 24.90
C ILE A 15 -2.12 -30.02 23.59
N PHE A 16 -2.32 -30.65 22.45
CA PHE A 16 -2.18 -30.02 21.14
C PHE A 16 -3.16 -28.86 20.96
N ILE A 17 -4.44 -29.04 21.29
CA ILE A 17 -5.45 -27.98 21.20
C ILE A 17 -5.09 -26.81 22.13
N VAL A 18 -4.68 -27.12 23.37
CA VAL A 18 -4.25 -26.09 24.32
C VAL A 18 -3.02 -25.34 23.78
N PHE A 19 -2.05 -26.04 23.22
CA PHE A 19 -0.87 -25.42 22.58
C PHE A 19 -1.27 -24.47 21.46
N VAL A 20 -2.12 -24.93 20.52
CA VAL A 20 -2.58 -24.12 19.40
C VAL A 20 -3.36 -22.88 19.90
N TYR A 21 -4.21 -23.07 20.91
CA TYR A 21 -4.96 -21.96 21.51
C TYR A 21 -4.03 -20.94 22.17
N LEU A 22 -3.16 -21.36 23.06
CA LEU A 22 -2.25 -20.46 23.79
C LEU A 22 -1.26 -19.75 22.86
N ASN A 23 -0.84 -20.42 21.79
CA ASN A 23 0.08 -19.85 20.82
C ASN A 23 -0.58 -18.79 19.91
N ASN A 24 -1.90 -18.86 19.71
CA ASN A 24 -2.61 -18.01 18.74
C ASN A 24 -3.70 -17.12 19.36
N THR A 25 -3.92 -17.17 20.67
CA THR A 25 -4.88 -16.27 21.29
C THR A 25 -4.37 -14.84 21.36
N THR A 26 -5.23 -13.87 21.07
CA THR A 26 -4.98 -12.43 21.21
C THR A 26 -4.86 -12.02 22.69
N TYR A 27 -5.58 -12.73 23.60
CA TYR A 27 -5.57 -12.44 25.05
C TYR A 27 -4.20 -12.54 25.73
N LEU A 28 -3.24 -13.19 25.09
CA LEU A 28 -1.85 -13.35 25.58
C LEU A 28 -0.84 -12.61 24.70
N ALA A 29 -1.30 -11.83 23.74
CA ALA A 29 -0.43 -10.94 22.97
C ALA A 29 -0.24 -9.65 23.78
N ASP A 30 0.98 -9.18 23.88
CA ASP A 30 1.22 -7.82 24.32
C ASP A 30 0.64 -6.89 23.27
N PRO A 31 -0.17 -5.88 23.64
CA PRO A 31 -0.62 -4.87 22.70
C PRO A 31 0.61 -4.23 22.04
N ILE A 32 0.63 -4.16 20.73
CA ILE A 32 1.62 -3.36 20.03
C ILE A 32 1.20 -1.92 20.32
N GLY A 33 2.00 -1.21 21.11
CA GLY A 33 1.63 0.10 21.66
C GLY A 33 1.66 1.26 20.66
N SER A 34 1.18 1.05 19.44
CA SER A 34 1.08 2.11 18.44
C SER A 34 -0.39 2.44 18.15
N GLU A 35 -0.63 3.72 17.92
CA GLU A 35 -1.89 4.18 17.36
C GLU A 35 -2.12 3.56 15.97
N LEU A 36 -3.37 3.44 15.57
CA LEU A 36 -3.75 3.02 14.22
C LEU A 36 -3.07 3.91 13.17
N VAL A 37 -2.43 3.29 12.19
CA VAL A 37 -1.70 3.96 11.11
C VAL A 37 -2.58 4.09 9.88
N LEU A 38 -2.78 5.32 9.38
CA LEU A 38 -3.51 5.56 8.14
C LEU A 38 -2.57 5.75 6.96
N LEU A 39 -2.76 4.94 5.91
CA LEU A 39 -2.08 5.06 4.63
C LEU A 39 -3.07 5.58 3.60
N ALA A 40 -2.78 6.76 3.02
CA ALA A 40 -3.54 7.36 1.95
C ALA A 40 -2.95 7.00 0.58
N HIS A 41 -3.76 6.39 -0.29
CA HIS A 41 -3.39 5.98 -1.65
C HIS A 41 -3.32 7.19 -2.56
N ARG A 42 -2.14 7.50 -3.11
CA ARG A 42 -1.86 8.64 -4.02
C ARG A 42 -2.16 10.02 -3.43
N GLY A 43 -2.11 10.13 -2.10
CA GLY A 43 -2.52 11.34 -1.39
C GLY A 43 -4.03 11.50 -1.29
N LEU A 44 -4.55 12.73 -1.38
CA LEU A 44 -5.99 12.99 -1.49
C LEU A 44 -6.37 12.96 -2.97
N ALA A 45 -6.91 11.82 -3.42
CA ALA A 45 -7.21 11.51 -4.80
C ALA A 45 -8.68 11.75 -5.17
N GLN A 46 -8.98 11.86 -6.46
CA GLN A 46 -10.33 11.83 -6.98
C GLN A 46 -10.88 10.40 -6.96
N ASP A 47 -12.10 10.21 -6.52
CA ASP A 47 -12.77 8.92 -6.59
C ASP A 47 -13.30 8.64 -8.02
N PHE A 48 -13.53 7.37 -8.34
CA PHE A 48 -14.01 6.95 -9.65
C PHE A 48 -14.88 5.69 -9.56
N SER A 49 -15.73 5.50 -10.57
CA SER A 49 -16.56 4.29 -10.67
C SER A 49 -15.72 3.05 -10.92
N ARG A 50 -15.85 2.06 -10.04
CA ARG A 50 -15.14 0.76 -10.12
C ARG A 50 -15.88 -0.30 -10.94
N GLU A 51 -17.06 0.02 -11.49
CA GLU A 51 -17.85 -0.91 -12.31
C GLU A 51 -17.09 -1.30 -13.58
N GLY A 52 -16.84 -2.59 -13.79
CA GLY A 52 -16.12 -3.12 -14.94
C GLY A 52 -14.68 -2.64 -15.08
N LEU A 53 -14.02 -2.28 -13.96
CA LEU A 53 -12.64 -1.83 -13.94
C LEU A 53 -11.67 -2.91 -14.42
N ASN A 54 -10.73 -2.52 -15.26
CA ASN A 54 -9.59 -3.33 -15.68
C ASN A 54 -8.34 -2.46 -15.83
N ASN A 55 -7.19 -3.07 -16.10
CA ASN A 55 -5.90 -2.37 -16.18
C ASN A 55 -5.80 -1.32 -17.30
N GLU A 56 -6.71 -1.34 -18.27
CA GLU A 56 -6.75 -0.38 -19.40
C GLU A 56 -7.80 0.73 -19.18
N THR A 57 -8.55 0.64 -18.08
CA THR A 57 -9.63 1.59 -17.81
C THR A 57 -9.07 2.96 -17.44
N CYS A 58 -9.42 4.00 -18.22
CA CYS A 58 -9.13 5.37 -17.84
C CYS A 58 -10.03 5.84 -16.70
N THR A 59 -9.48 5.92 -15.49
CA THR A 59 -10.22 6.32 -14.29
C THR A 59 -10.57 7.80 -14.26
N ALA A 60 -9.78 8.67 -14.89
CA ALA A 60 -10.08 10.09 -15.03
C ALA A 60 -11.37 10.34 -15.82
N ALA A 61 -11.67 9.48 -16.83
CA ALA A 61 -12.88 9.59 -17.65
C ALA A 61 -14.17 9.14 -16.94
N ARG A 62 -14.08 8.65 -15.71
CA ARG A 62 -15.20 8.13 -14.92
C ARG A 62 -15.16 8.58 -13.46
N MET A 63 -14.60 9.78 -13.27
CA MET A 63 -14.50 10.44 -11.98
C MET A 63 -15.87 10.56 -11.30
N ILE A 64 -15.92 10.33 -10.01
CA ILE A 64 -17.05 10.68 -9.15
C ILE A 64 -16.73 12.05 -8.55
N PRO A 65 -17.66 13.03 -8.62
CA PRO A 65 -17.42 14.35 -8.04
C PRO A 65 -17.08 14.26 -6.55
N THR A 66 -15.94 14.81 -6.18
CA THR A 66 -15.50 14.96 -4.79
C THR A 66 -15.65 16.40 -4.33
N GLY A 67 -15.64 16.63 -3.02
CA GLY A 67 -15.72 17.98 -2.43
C GLY A 67 -14.43 18.77 -2.52
N HIS A 68 -13.41 18.32 -3.27
CA HIS A 68 -12.09 18.92 -3.34
C HIS A 68 -11.54 18.98 -4.78
N SER A 69 -10.51 19.80 -4.99
CA SER A 69 -9.85 20.01 -6.28
C SER A 69 -8.43 19.42 -6.38
N TYR A 70 -8.04 18.57 -5.44
CA TYR A 70 -6.72 17.96 -5.44
C TYR A 70 -6.62 16.85 -6.51
N LEU A 71 -5.47 16.78 -7.18
CA LEU A 71 -5.13 15.72 -8.12
C LEU A 71 -4.18 14.72 -7.46
N GLU A 72 -4.42 13.43 -7.68
CA GLU A 72 -3.58 12.35 -7.16
C GLU A 72 -2.10 12.52 -7.54
N ASN A 73 -1.20 11.94 -6.74
CA ASN A 73 0.24 11.95 -7.03
C ASN A 73 0.85 13.35 -7.14
N THR A 74 0.29 14.34 -6.45
CA THR A 74 0.81 15.71 -6.41
C THR A 74 1.21 16.13 -4.99
N ILE A 75 2.19 17.02 -4.87
CA ILE A 75 2.60 17.57 -3.57
C ILE A 75 1.42 18.22 -2.82
N PRO A 76 0.52 19.01 -3.45
CA PRO A 76 -0.66 19.52 -2.77
C PRO A 76 -1.60 18.42 -2.24
N SER A 77 -1.85 17.34 -3.00
CA SER A 77 -2.71 16.25 -2.55
C SER A 77 -2.10 15.48 -1.38
N MET A 78 -0.79 15.23 -1.40
CA MET A 78 -0.06 14.58 -0.32
C MET A 78 -0.10 15.43 0.96
N ARG A 79 0.11 16.75 0.83
CA ARG A 79 0.04 17.69 1.97
C ARG A 79 -1.34 17.68 2.61
N GLU A 80 -2.39 17.68 1.81
CA GLU A 80 -3.76 17.63 2.31
C GLU A 80 -4.09 16.25 2.92
N ALA A 81 -3.58 15.15 2.37
CA ALA A 81 -3.75 13.82 2.96
C ALA A 81 -3.13 13.76 4.37
N PHE A 82 -1.92 14.28 4.55
CA PHE A 82 -1.31 14.40 5.87
C PHE A 82 -2.11 15.31 6.82
N ALA A 83 -2.65 16.43 6.32
CA ALA A 83 -3.49 17.32 7.11
C ALA A 83 -4.81 16.67 7.55
N ARG A 84 -5.29 15.67 6.80
CA ARG A 84 -6.48 14.86 7.12
C ARG A 84 -6.19 13.62 7.96
N GLY A 85 -4.99 13.47 8.45
CA GLY A 85 -4.63 12.41 9.38
C GLY A 85 -3.94 11.20 8.76
N ALA A 86 -3.50 11.24 7.49
CA ALA A 86 -2.61 10.21 6.98
C ALA A 86 -1.28 10.23 7.73
N ASP A 87 -0.79 9.07 8.12
CA ASP A 87 0.55 8.87 8.68
C ASP A 87 1.53 8.54 7.55
N VAL A 88 1.05 7.78 6.55
CA VAL A 88 1.79 7.35 5.37
C VAL A 88 1.03 7.81 4.13
N VAL A 89 1.74 8.29 3.12
CA VAL A 89 1.16 8.51 1.79
C VAL A 89 1.82 7.55 0.80
N GLU A 90 1.00 6.89 0.02
CA GLU A 90 1.48 6.12 -1.11
C GLU A 90 1.53 7.00 -2.37
N PHE A 91 2.51 6.77 -3.23
CA PHE A 91 2.60 7.38 -4.55
C PHE A 91 3.35 6.51 -5.56
N ASP A 92 3.04 6.70 -6.83
CA ASP A 92 3.55 5.93 -7.96
C ASP A 92 4.72 6.61 -8.65
N VAL A 93 5.76 5.85 -9.07
CA VAL A 93 6.90 6.39 -9.79
C VAL A 93 7.19 5.65 -11.09
N HIS A 94 7.45 6.42 -12.15
CA HIS A 94 8.00 5.94 -13.42
C HIS A 94 9.42 6.45 -13.64
N LYS A 95 10.34 5.56 -13.99
CA LYS A 95 11.68 5.92 -14.45
C LYS A 95 11.58 6.65 -15.78
N THR A 96 12.25 7.78 -15.92
CA THR A 96 12.28 8.60 -17.14
C THR A 96 13.50 8.28 -18.01
N THR A 97 13.56 8.79 -19.26
CA THR A 97 14.68 8.52 -20.17
C THR A 97 15.99 9.17 -19.72
N ASP A 98 15.92 10.20 -18.89
CA ASP A 98 17.04 10.95 -18.31
C ASP A 98 17.38 10.53 -16.88
N ASP A 99 17.02 9.27 -16.50
CA ASP A 99 17.37 8.60 -15.25
C ASP A 99 16.84 9.26 -13.96
N HIS A 100 15.71 9.97 -14.08
CA HIS A 100 14.92 10.46 -12.94
C HIS A 100 13.68 9.59 -12.69
N PHE A 101 12.92 9.93 -11.67
CA PHE A 101 11.62 9.32 -11.40
C PHE A 101 10.52 10.39 -11.39
N ALA A 102 9.58 10.27 -12.34
CA ALA A 102 8.36 11.08 -12.37
C ALA A 102 7.28 10.42 -11.50
N VAL A 103 6.59 11.24 -10.69
CA VAL A 103 5.49 10.76 -9.84
C VAL A 103 4.19 10.82 -10.62
N PHE A 104 3.74 9.66 -11.09
CA PHE A 104 2.56 9.50 -11.93
C PHE A 104 2.11 8.04 -11.95
N HIS A 105 0.80 7.77 -12.02
CA HIS A 105 0.29 6.42 -11.95
C HIS A 105 0.30 5.68 -13.29
N ASP A 106 -0.20 6.33 -14.35
CA ASP A 106 -0.58 5.61 -15.56
C ASP A 106 0.63 5.23 -16.44
N TRP A 107 0.54 4.05 -17.07
CA TRP A 107 1.56 3.58 -18.01
C TRP A 107 1.64 4.45 -19.27
N THR A 108 0.51 5.05 -19.66
CA THR A 108 0.40 5.94 -20.80
C THR A 108 -0.16 7.30 -20.38
N LEU A 109 0.18 8.33 -21.12
CA LEU A 109 -0.17 9.72 -20.80
C LEU A 109 -1.62 10.10 -21.14
N ASP A 110 -2.24 9.39 -22.08
CA ASP A 110 -3.48 9.77 -22.76
C ASP A 110 -4.74 9.75 -21.86
N CYS A 111 -4.70 9.02 -20.76
CA CYS A 111 -5.84 8.99 -19.83
C CYS A 111 -5.99 10.30 -19.03
N ARG A 112 -4.90 10.94 -18.63
CA ARG A 112 -4.95 12.08 -17.69
C ARG A 112 -4.43 13.38 -18.28
N THR A 113 -3.65 13.30 -19.37
CA THR A 113 -2.98 14.46 -19.96
C THR A 113 -3.46 14.71 -21.40
N GLU A 114 -3.00 15.80 -22.00
CA GLU A 114 -3.19 16.11 -23.42
C GLU A 114 -2.21 15.34 -24.33
N ALA A 115 -1.20 14.67 -23.77
CA ALA A 115 -0.18 13.96 -24.51
C ALA A 115 -0.53 12.49 -24.72
N PHE A 116 0.19 11.84 -25.63
CA PHE A 116 0.07 10.42 -25.95
C PHE A 116 1.44 9.75 -25.84
N GLY A 117 1.43 8.49 -25.47
CA GLY A 117 2.63 7.66 -25.41
C GLY A 117 2.90 7.07 -24.03
N ILE A 118 3.94 6.25 -23.94
CA ILE A 118 4.29 5.51 -22.73
C ILE A 118 5.09 6.44 -21.80
N THR A 119 4.64 6.60 -20.56
CA THR A 119 5.19 7.54 -19.57
C THR A 119 6.71 7.47 -19.44
N HIS A 120 7.26 6.27 -19.31
CA HIS A 120 8.72 6.09 -19.13
C HIS A 120 9.58 6.34 -20.37
N THR A 121 9.00 6.72 -21.51
CA THR A 121 9.74 7.07 -22.74
C THR A 121 9.98 8.58 -22.89
N PHE A 122 9.63 9.36 -21.89
CA PHE A 122 9.82 10.80 -21.84
C PHE A 122 10.89 11.20 -20.83
N THR A 123 11.45 12.41 -21.01
CA THR A 123 12.28 13.05 -19.98
C THR A 123 11.41 13.64 -18.88
N LEU A 124 11.97 13.79 -17.67
CA LEU A 124 11.26 14.41 -16.55
C LEU A 124 10.78 15.82 -16.89
N ASP A 125 11.62 16.63 -17.55
CA ASP A 125 11.26 18.00 -17.91
C ASP A 125 10.09 18.06 -18.90
N SER A 126 10.01 17.13 -19.85
CA SER A 126 8.86 17.07 -20.76
C SER A 126 7.57 16.63 -20.06
N LEU A 127 7.66 15.68 -19.11
CA LEU A 127 6.51 15.24 -18.32
C LEU A 127 5.98 16.37 -17.43
N LYS A 128 6.84 17.16 -16.83
CA LYS A 128 6.46 18.32 -16.01
C LYS A 128 5.68 19.42 -16.76
N GLN A 129 5.76 19.47 -18.07
CA GLN A 129 5.02 20.46 -18.88
C GLN A 129 3.55 20.05 -19.12
N LEU A 130 3.21 18.80 -18.86
CA LEU A 130 1.88 18.26 -19.16
C LEU A 130 0.83 18.71 -18.12
N ASP A 131 -0.40 18.82 -18.57
CA ASP A 131 -1.56 19.03 -17.70
C ASP A 131 -2.10 17.69 -17.21
N ILE A 132 -1.73 17.26 -16.02
CA ILE A 132 -2.20 16.01 -15.43
C ILE A 132 -3.68 16.04 -15.00
N GLY A 133 -4.35 17.18 -15.12
CA GLY A 133 -5.78 17.37 -14.88
C GLY A 133 -6.65 17.36 -16.15
N TYR A 134 -6.04 17.19 -17.33
CA TYR A 134 -6.64 17.49 -18.63
C TYR A 134 -7.93 16.72 -18.95
N SER A 135 -7.99 15.43 -18.61
CA SER A 135 -9.06 14.53 -19.05
C SER A 135 -10.07 14.14 -17.96
N TYR A 136 -9.95 14.67 -16.74
CA TYR A 136 -10.89 14.36 -15.66
C TYR A 136 -12.30 14.86 -15.97
N THR A 137 -13.27 13.94 -15.97
CA THR A 137 -14.68 14.22 -16.23
C THR A 137 -15.60 13.30 -15.44
N ALA A 138 -16.73 13.84 -14.96
CA ALA A 138 -17.77 13.11 -14.25
C ALA A 138 -19.07 12.96 -15.10
N ASP A 139 -19.12 13.56 -16.28
CA ASP A 139 -20.34 13.69 -17.09
C ASP A 139 -20.17 13.19 -18.53
N GLY A 140 -19.21 12.29 -18.74
CA GLY A 140 -18.92 11.68 -20.04
C GLY A 140 -18.27 12.65 -21.04
N GLY A 141 -17.45 13.57 -20.55
CA GLY A 141 -16.67 14.46 -21.39
C GLY A 141 -17.37 15.77 -21.79
N LYS A 142 -18.47 16.12 -21.13
CA LYS A 142 -19.13 17.42 -21.34
C LYS A 142 -18.40 18.56 -20.64
N THR A 143 -17.87 18.27 -19.45
CA THR A 143 -17.05 19.21 -18.67
C THR A 143 -15.77 18.55 -18.17
N TYR A 144 -14.73 19.36 -18.01
CA TYR A 144 -13.40 18.94 -17.53
C TYR A 144 -12.93 19.89 -16.42
N PRO A 145 -13.33 19.66 -15.16
CA PRO A 145 -13.15 20.65 -14.09
C PRO A 145 -11.69 20.91 -13.70
N PHE A 146 -10.78 20.00 -14.02
CA PHE A 146 -9.36 20.14 -13.68
C PHE A 146 -8.46 20.53 -14.87
N ARG A 147 -9.02 20.63 -16.07
CA ARG A 147 -8.25 21.01 -17.27
C ARG A 147 -7.60 22.37 -17.10
N GLY A 148 -6.31 22.44 -17.33
CA GLY A 148 -5.48 23.63 -17.15
C GLY A 148 -4.99 23.85 -15.71
N THR A 149 -5.46 23.08 -14.74
CA THR A 149 -5.03 23.22 -13.34
C THR A 149 -3.86 22.32 -12.99
N GLY A 150 -3.63 21.27 -13.75
CA GLY A 150 -2.58 20.27 -13.51
C GLY A 150 -1.25 20.54 -14.18
N VAL A 151 -1.12 21.63 -14.95
CA VAL A 151 0.13 21.98 -15.65
C VAL A 151 1.27 22.22 -14.65
N GLY A 152 2.38 21.52 -14.85
CA GLY A 152 3.55 21.63 -13.97
C GLY A 152 3.39 20.98 -12.59
N MET A 153 2.30 20.24 -12.36
CA MET A 153 2.03 19.62 -11.06
C MET A 153 2.56 18.18 -10.93
N MET A 154 3.04 17.54 -12.00
CA MET A 154 3.71 16.24 -11.92
C MET A 154 5.07 16.42 -11.24
N PRO A 155 5.28 15.94 -9.99
CA PRO A 155 6.54 16.14 -9.29
C PRO A 155 7.57 15.05 -9.67
N SER A 156 8.84 15.25 -9.31
CA SER A 156 9.81 14.17 -9.25
C SER A 156 9.79 13.51 -7.87
N LEU A 157 10.40 12.32 -7.78
CA LEU A 157 10.65 11.62 -6.51
C LEU A 157 11.34 12.54 -5.49
N GLU A 158 12.42 13.19 -5.90
CA GLU A 158 13.21 14.08 -5.05
C GLU A 158 12.37 15.25 -4.56
N ALA A 159 11.57 15.87 -5.44
CA ALA A 159 10.70 16.98 -5.06
C ALA A 159 9.66 16.58 -4.01
N VAL A 160 9.14 15.34 -4.07
CA VAL A 160 8.24 14.81 -3.03
C VAL A 160 9.02 14.61 -1.73
N LEU A 161 10.15 13.91 -1.75
CA LEU A 161 10.92 13.60 -0.54
C LEU A 161 11.44 14.87 0.16
N ASP A 162 11.86 15.88 -0.61
CA ASP A 162 12.31 17.18 -0.10
C ASP A 162 11.16 18.01 0.49
N SER A 163 9.95 17.90 -0.09
CA SER A 163 8.77 18.62 0.40
C SER A 163 8.25 18.08 1.74
N PHE A 164 8.63 16.85 2.10
CA PHE A 164 8.13 16.15 3.30
C PHE A 164 9.26 15.36 4.00
N PRO A 165 10.27 16.05 4.56
CA PRO A 165 11.46 15.40 5.11
C PRO A 165 11.18 14.45 6.29
N ASP A 166 10.08 14.68 7.03
CA ASP A 166 9.72 13.94 8.24
C ASP A 166 8.51 13.01 8.05
N LYS A 167 8.04 12.82 6.81
CA LYS A 167 6.82 12.02 6.54
C LYS A 167 7.16 10.65 5.98
N GLU A 168 6.32 9.67 6.28
CA GLU A 168 6.46 8.31 5.78
C GLU A 168 5.81 8.13 4.41
N PHE A 169 6.43 7.31 3.58
CA PHE A 169 5.94 7.02 2.24
C PHE A 169 5.98 5.54 1.88
N LEU A 170 5.02 5.12 1.06
CA LEU A 170 5.04 3.87 0.32
C LEU A 170 5.15 4.18 -1.17
N ILE A 171 6.24 3.79 -1.81
CA ILE A 171 6.53 4.09 -3.22
C ILE A 171 6.17 2.88 -4.08
N ASP A 172 5.26 3.05 -5.06
CA ASP A 172 5.01 2.05 -6.10
C ASP A 172 5.92 2.26 -7.31
N ILE A 173 6.91 1.40 -7.47
CA ILE A 173 7.72 1.41 -8.70
C ILE A 173 6.98 0.72 -9.84
N LYS A 174 6.51 1.51 -10.82
CA LYS A 174 5.78 1.04 -12.00
C LYS A 174 6.70 0.36 -13.02
N SER A 175 7.59 -0.51 -12.59
CA SER A 175 8.54 -1.19 -13.46
C SER A 175 8.83 -2.61 -12.99
N GLN A 176 9.01 -3.53 -13.95
CA GLN A 176 9.51 -4.88 -13.70
C GLN A 176 11.01 -5.00 -14.06
N VAL A 177 11.63 -3.96 -14.58
CA VAL A 177 13.01 -3.97 -15.07
C VAL A 177 13.97 -3.85 -13.89
N PRO A 178 14.89 -4.83 -13.66
CA PRO A 178 15.81 -4.81 -12.52
C PRO A 178 16.64 -3.51 -12.44
N SER A 179 17.17 -3.04 -13.56
CA SER A 179 17.98 -1.81 -13.58
C SER A 179 17.22 -0.55 -13.13
N HIS A 180 15.89 -0.52 -13.25
CA HIS A 180 15.08 0.57 -12.68
C HIS A 180 15.01 0.47 -11.16
N GLY A 181 15.01 -0.76 -10.62
CA GLY A 181 15.11 -1.00 -9.18
C GLY A 181 16.46 -0.59 -8.62
N VAL A 182 17.55 -0.93 -9.33
CA VAL A 182 18.91 -0.48 -8.97
C VAL A 182 18.97 1.04 -8.93
N LEU A 183 18.48 1.72 -9.98
CA LEU A 183 18.48 3.17 -10.04
C LEU A 183 17.66 3.80 -8.88
N LEU A 184 16.47 3.24 -8.57
CA LEU A 184 15.70 3.74 -7.43
C LEU A 184 16.43 3.50 -6.11
N ALA A 185 17.10 2.35 -5.97
CA ALA A 185 17.91 2.08 -4.79
C ALA A 185 19.07 3.07 -4.64
N ASP A 186 19.73 3.43 -5.74
CA ASP A 186 20.81 4.43 -5.73
C ASP A 186 20.30 5.80 -5.26
N HIS A 187 19.14 6.28 -5.77
CA HIS A 187 18.52 7.53 -5.30
C HIS A 187 18.15 7.47 -3.80
N LEU A 188 17.57 6.35 -3.34
CA LEU A 188 17.18 6.20 -1.93
C LEU A 188 18.39 6.00 -1.01
N ALA A 189 19.51 5.48 -1.51
CA ALA A 189 20.75 5.31 -0.75
C ALA A 189 21.42 6.66 -0.38
N GLU A 190 21.15 7.73 -1.13
CA GLU A 190 21.61 9.08 -0.80
C GLU A 190 20.95 9.65 0.45
N LEU A 191 19.82 9.10 0.86
CA LEU A 191 19.09 9.51 2.07
C LEU A 191 19.79 8.98 3.33
N PRO A 192 19.75 9.73 4.44
CA PRO A 192 20.19 9.21 5.74
C PRO A 192 19.44 7.92 6.11
N GLU A 193 20.09 6.99 6.83
CA GLU A 193 19.48 5.71 7.23
C GLU A 193 18.14 5.87 7.96
N GLU A 194 18.03 6.88 8.84
CA GLU A 194 16.77 7.16 9.55
C GLU A 194 15.66 7.59 8.59
N ARG A 195 16.00 8.28 7.49
CA ARG A 195 15.05 8.63 6.45
C ARG A 195 14.63 7.41 5.61
N GLN A 196 15.57 6.50 5.30
CA GLN A 196 15.28 5.25 4.59
C GLN A 196 14.26 4.40 5.36
N LYS A 197 14.29 4.37 6.70
CA LYS A 197 13.32 3.64 7.55
C LYS A 197 11.90 4.18 7.45
N GLN A 198 11.71 5.42 7.00
CA GLN A 198 10.42 6.04 6.77
C GLN A 198 9.88 5.78 5.35
N ILE A 199 10.61 5.00 4.55
CA ILE A 199 10.24 4.68 3.18
C ILE A 199 10.00 3.18 3.06
N MET A 200 8.91 2.86 2.41
CA MET A 200 8.54 1.50 2.00
C MET A 200 8.44 1.48 0.48
N VAL A 201 8.70 0.34 -0.14
CA VAL A 201 8.60 0.19 -1.60
C VAL A 201 7.82 -1.05 -1.97
N TYR A 202 6.90 -0.92 -2.91
CA TYR A 202 6.20 -2.04 -3.53
C TYR A 202 6.16 -1.90 -5.05
N GLY A 203 5.60 -2.89 -5.77
CA GLY A 203 5.42 -2.81 -7.22
C GLY A 203 6.00 -3.99 -7.98
N GLY A 204 6.73 -3.73 -9.04
CA GLY A 204 7.30 -4.75 -9.93
C GLY A 204 8.34 -5.65 -9.28
N GLY A 205 8.06 -6.97 -9.18
CA GLY A 205 8.84 -7.91 -8.36
C GLY A 205 10.34 -7.93 -8.62
N ASN A 206 10.77 -7.86 -9.88
CA ASN A 206 12.20 -7.86 -10.19
C ASN A 206 12.89 -6.55 -9.76
N ALA A 207 12.25 -5.41 -10.00
CA ALA A 207 12.77 -4.11 -9.59
C ALA A 207 12.80 -3.98 -8.07
N VAL A 208 11.70 -4.37 -7.38
CA VAL A 208 11.62 -4.30 -5.91
C VAL A 208 12.63 -5.23 -5.23
N ASN A 209 12.95 -6.39 -5.83
CA ASN A 209 13.96 -7.29 -5.29
C ASN A 209 15.35 -6.64 -5.26
N GLU A 210 15.74 -5.88 -6.29
CA GLU A 210 17.01 -5.14 -6.30
C GLU A 210 17.09 -4.15 -5.14
N ILE A 211 15.99 -3.41 -4.88
CA ILE A 211 15.92 -2.46 -3.76
C ILE A 211 16.07 -3.19 -2.43
N ARG A 212 15.38 -4.33 -2.27
CA ARG A 212 15.44 -5.15 -1.06
C ARG A 212 16.84 -5.67 -0.75
N GLU A 213 17.60 -6.04 -1.79
CA GLU A 213 18.97 -6.54 -1.64
C GLU A 213 19.97 -5.42 -1.29
N GLN A 214 19.79 -4.23 -1.86
CA GLN A 214 20.71 -3.11 -1.67
C GLN A 214 20.40 -2.30 -0.39
N LEU A 215 19.14 -2.15 -0.04
CA LEU A 215 18.66 -1.29 1.07
C LEU A 215 17.92 -2.10 2.14
N PRO A 216 18.65 -2.74 3.07
CA PRO A 216 18.04 -3.60 4.09
C PRO A 216 17.16 -2.85 5.10
N ASN A 217 17.28 -1.53 5.19
CA ASN A 217 16.44 -0.67 6.06
C ASN A 217 15.06 -0.39 5.48
N ILE A 218 14.86 -0.61 4.17
CA ILE A 218 13.60 -0.36 3.48
C ILE A 218 12.73 -1.63 3.51
N GLN A 219 11.50 -1.50 3.96
CA GLN A 219 10.51 -2.56 3.86
C GLN A 219 9.99 -2.64 2.43
N THR A 220 9.87 -3.85 1.91
CA THR A 220 9.50 -4.06 0.51
C THR A 220 8.49 -5.19 0.34
N ILE A 221 7.64 -5.11 -0.68
CA ILE A 221 6.74 -6.20 -1.07
C ILE A 221 6.42 -6.17 -2.56
N TRP A 222 6.16 -7.32 -3.14
CA TRP A 222 5.56 -7.48 -4.47
C TRP A 222 4.52 -8.60 -4.45
N PRO A 223 3.58 -8.64 -5.38
CA PRO A 223 2.39 -9.50 -5.30
C PRO A 223 2.70 -10.99 -5.08
N ARG A 224 3.75 -11.51 -5.74
CA ARG A 224 4.14 -12.92 -5.58
C ARG A 224 4.65 -13.22 -4.17
N ARG A 225 5.48 -12.34 -3.59
CA ARG A 225 6.04 -12.49 -2.24
C ARG A 225 4.94 -12.37 -1.19
N LEU A 226 4.04 -11.37 -1.33
CA LEU A 226 2.88 -11.20 -0.45
C LEU A 226 2.01 -12.47 -0.43
N LYS A 227 1.69 -12.99 -1.61
CA LYS A 227 0.90 -14.23 -1.72
C LYS A 227 1.61 -15.41 -1.05
N GLN A 228 2.91 -15.56 -1.22
CA GLN A 228 3.71 -16.64 -0.58
C GLN A 228 3.73 -16.47 0.93
N CYS A 229 3.94 -15.25 1.45
CA CYS A 229 3.86 -14.94 2.86
C CYS A 229 2.52 -15.39 3.45
N LEU A 230 1.41 -14.87 2.93
CA LEU A 230 0.07 -15.13 3.48
C LEU A 230 -0.33 -16.60 3.39
N ILE A 231 -0.05 -17.29 2.28
CA ILE A 231 -0.37 -18.73 2.14
C ILE A 231 0.46 -19.58 3.10
N LYS A 232 1.77 -19.35 3.19
CA LYS A 232 2.64 -20.09 4.11
C LYS A 232 2.28 -19.82 5.56
N TYR A 233 1.94 -18.56 5.89
CA TYR A 233 1.50 -18.20 7.23
C TYR A 233 0.15 -18.84 7.57
N ALA A 234 -0.83 -18.82 6.69
CA ALA A 234 -2.10 -19.50 6.90
C ALA A 234 -1.93 -21.02 7.13
N ALA A 235 -0.97 -21.64 6.44
CA ALA A 235 -0.68 -23.06 6.60
C ALA A 235 0.09 -23.41 7.90
N LEU A 236 1.05 -22.57 8.31
CA LEU A 236 2.03 -22.91 9.35
C LEU A 236 2.00 -21.97 10.56
N GLY A 237 1.35 -20.81 10.48
CA GLY A 237 1.32 -19.78 11.52
C GLY A 237 0.75 -20.26 12.87
N TRP A 238 -0.09 -21.32 12.86
CA TRP A 238 -0.59 -21.93 14.09
C TRP A 238 0.53 -22.45 15.02
N THR A 239 1.69 -22.77 14.44
CA THR A 239 2.90 -23.20 15.21
C THR A 239 3.68 -22.01 15.78
N GLY A 240 3.42 -20.78 15.33
CA GLY A 240 4.25 -19.61 15.56
C GLY A 240 5.37 -19.43 14.54
N TYR A 241 5.45 -20.31 13.52
CA TYR A 241 6.44 -20.17 12.44
C TYR A 241 6.16 -18.91 11.60
N MET A 242 7.22 -18.13 11.40
CA MET A 242 7.21 -16.95 10.54
C MET A 242 7.88 -17.28 9.19
N PRO A 243 7.15 -17.24 8.09
CA PRO A 243 7.75 -17.43 6.77
C PRO A 243 8.72 -16.29 6.40
N GLU A 244 9.85 -16.64 5.81
CA GLU A 244 10.84 -15.66 5.33
C GLU A 244 10.24 -14.64 4.34
N ASP A 245 9.25 -15.06 3.54
CA ASP A 245 8.54 -14.15 2.63
C ASP A 245 7.80 -13.02 3.36
N CYS A 246 7.52 -13.19 4.65
CA CYS A 246 6.87 -12.17 5.49
C CYS A 246 7.86 -11.19 6.13
N GLU A 247 9.16 -11.45 6.08
CA GLU A 247 10.16 -10.61 6.77
C GLU A 247 10.44 -9.31 6.03
N ARG A 248 10.63 -8.23 6.78
CA ARG A 248 10.95 -6.87 6.28
C ARG A 248 10.04 -6.47 5.12
N SER A 249 8.74 -6.58 5.33
CA SER A 249 7.75 -6.49 4.26
C SER A 249 6.59 -5.57 4.64
N VAL A 250 5.90 -5.08 3.61
CA VAL A 250 4.61 -4.40 3.75
C VAL A 250 3.53 -5.43 3.44
N ILE A 251 2.78 -5.84 4.45
CA ILE A 251 1.78 -6.90 4.32
C ILE A 251 0.40 -6.28 4.18
N THR A 252 -0.21 -6.38 3.02
CA THR A 252 -1.60 -5.97 2.82
C THR A 252 -2.54 -7.15 3.05
N VAL A 253 -3.54 -6.97 3.89
CA VAL A 253 -4.49 -8.01 4.27
C VAL A 253 -5.91 -7.55 3.91
N PRO A 254 -6.58 -8.22 2.96
CA PRO A 254 -7.99 -7.95 2.71
C PRO A 254 -8.84 -8.28 3.95
N THR A 255 -9.78 -7.40 4.30
CA THR A 255 -10.60 -7.53 5.50
C THR A 255 -11.36 -8.85 5.55
N ASN A 256 -11.90 -9.31 4.43
CA ASN A 256 -12.61 -10.59 4.35
C ASN A 256 -11.73 -11.85 4.52
N TYR A 257 -10.39 -11.71 4.47
CA TYR A 257 -9.43 -12.81 4.74
C TYR A 257 -8.71 -12.69 6.07
N ALA A 258 -8.77 -11.55 6.75
CA ALA A 258 -8.02 -11.26 7.97
C ALA A 258 -8.25 -12.30 9.07
N HIS A 259 -9.51 -12.71 9.28
CA HIS A 259 -9.89 -13.69 10.30
C HIS A 259 -9.39 -15.14 10.04
N TRP A 260 -8.85 -15.43 8.85
CA TRP A 260 -8.21 -16.72 8.55
C TRP A 260 -6.73 -16.75 8.96
N LEU A 261 -6.17 -15.60 9.37
CA LEU A 261 -4.78 -15.51 9.78
C LEU A 261 -4.65 -15.86 11.28
N TRP A 262 -3.80 -16.81 11.59
CA TRP A 262 -3.58 -17.28 12.94
C TRP A 262 -3.16 -16.15 13.88
N GLY A 263 -3.93 -15.95 14.94
CA GLY A 263 -3.66 -14.92 15.94
C GLY A 263 -4.10 -13.52 15.56
N TRP A 264 -4.95 -13.38 14.54
CA TRP A 264 -5.54 -12.09 14.17
C TRP A 264 -6.40 -11.51 15.31
N PRO A 265 -6.31 -10.18 15.61
CA PRO A 265 -5.34 -9.25 15.03
C PRO A 265 -3.99 -9.23 15.77
N ASP A 266 -3.96 -9.16 17.11
CA ASP A 266 -2.81 -8.71 17.89
C ASP A 266 -1.61 -9.64 17.79
N ARG A 267 -1.82 -10.95 17.92
CA ARG A 267 -0.73 -11.92 17.81
C ARG A 267 -0.15 -11.98 16.39
N PHE A 268 -0.99 -11.80 15.38
CA PHE A 268 -0.54 -11.69 14.00
C PHE A 268 0.30 -10.43 13.80
N LEU A 269 -0.23 -9.26 14.21
CA LEU A 269 0.46 -7.98 14.12
C LEU A 269 1.82 -8.03 14.83
N HIS A 270 1.85 -8.53 16.08
CA HIS A 270 3.09 -8.67 16.87
C HIS A 270 4.12 -9.56 16.15
N ARG A 271 3.71 -10.66 15.55
CA ARG A 271 4.61 -11.54 14.79
C ARG A 271 5.17 -10.87 13.55
N MET A 272 4.34 -10.12 12.81
CA MET A 272 4.78 -9.37 11.63
C MET A 272 5.75 -8.26 12.01
N GLU A 273 5.46 -7.50 13.07
CA GLU A 273 6.36 -6.47 13.59
C GLU A 273 7.69 -7.06 14.04
N THR A 274 7.68 -8.17 14.78
CA THR A 274 8.91 -8.88 15.19
C THR A 274 9.74 -9.34 13.98
N ALA A 275 9.09 -9.64 12.87
CA ALA A 275 9.74 -9.95 11.59
C ALA A 275 10.18 -8.68 10.80
N GLY A 276 10.06 -7.50 11.39
CA GLY A 276 10.38 -6.22 10.75
C GLY A 276 9.39 -5.79 9.69
N SER A 277 8.13 -6.26 9.75
CA SER A 277 7.10 -6.01 8.74
C SER A 277 5.96 -5.17 9.29
N ARG A 278 5.35 -4.35 8.43
CA ARG A 278 4.14 -3.58 8.72
C ARG A 278 2.93 -4.19 8.05
N VAL A 279 1.79 -4.12 8.71
CA VAL A 279 0.53 -4.67 8.20
C VAL A 279 -0.44 -3.55 7.94
N PHE A 280 -1.05 -3.56 6.75
CA PHE A 280 -2.16 -2.67 6.40
C PHE A 280 -3.36 -3.51 5.96
N VAL A 281 -4.51 -3.28 6.54
CA VAL A 281 -5.76 -3.84 6.01
C VAL A 281 -6.21 -3.02 4.81
N ILE A 282 -6.76 -3.73 3.84
CA ILE A 282 -7.37 -3.18 2.63
C ILE A 282 -8.83 -3.63 2.55
N GLY A 283 -9.60 -3.08 1.63
CA GLY A 283 -10.97 -3.52 1.38
C GLY A 283 -11.10 -5.01 1.08
N ASP A 284 -12.31 -5.51 1.02
CA ASP A 284 -12.57 -6.90 0.68
C ASP A 284 -12.03 -7.25 -0.71
N TYR A 285 -11.49 -8.45 -0.87
CA TYR A 285 -10.98 -8.96 -2.14
C TYR A 285 -11.75 -10.22 -2.57
N HIS A 286 -12.31 -10.22 -3.77
CA HIS A 286 -13.11 -11.32 -4.31
C HIS A 286 -12.50 -11.93 -5.58
N GLY A 287 -11.21 -11.66 -5.86
CA GLY A 287 -10.48 -12.19 -7.02
C GLY A 287 -10.42 -11.24 -8.21
N GLU A 288 -10.72 -9.97 -7.98
CA GLU A 288 -10.52 -8.90 -8.96
C GLU A 288 -9.02 -8.75 -9.28
N GLY A 289 -8.73 -8.21 -10.46
CA GLY A 289 -7.35 -7.95 -10.88
C GLY A 289 -6.67 -6.78 -10.14
N HIS A 290 -7.40 -6.12 -9.24
CA HIS A 290 -6.96 -4.96 -8.46
C HIS A 290 -7.42 -5.10 -7.00
N SER A 291 -6.76 -4.43 -6.09
CA SER A 291 -7.19 -4.23 -4.71
C SER A 291 -7.85 -2.87 -4.54
N THR A 292 -8.72 -2.74 -3.56
CA THR A 292 -9.35 -1.49 -3.16
C THR A 292 -8.92 -1.12 -1.76
N GLY A 293 -8.84 0.16 -1.44
CA GLY A 293 -8.65 0.64 -0.08
C GLY A 293 -9.82 0.23 0.84
N PHE A 294 -9.60 0.33 2.14
CA PHE A 294 -10.67 0.30 3.13
C PHE A 294 -11.32 1.69 3.16
N ASP A 295 -12.45 1.84 2.46
CA ASP A 295 -13.04 3.14 2.11
C ASP A 295 -14.40 3.41 2.77
N ASP A 296 -14.90 2.45 3.56
CA ASP A 296 -16.21 2.53 4.21
C ASP A 296 -16.08 2.99 5.66
N PRO A 297 -16.48 4.25 5.97
CA PRO A 297 -16.41 4.78 7.34
C PRO A 297 -17.28 4.00 8.35
N ASP A 298 -18.40 3.43 7.91
CA ASP A 298 -19.32 2.70 8.78
C ASP A 298 -18.72 1.38 9.27
N ARG A 299 -17.73 0.86 8.53
CA ARG A 299 -17.01 -0.37 8.87
C ARG A 299 -15.79 -0.13 9.80
N LEU A 300 -15.46 1.11 10.14
CA LEU A 300 -14.36 1.38 11.08
C LEU A 300 -14.57 0.71 12.44
N SER A 301 -15.82 0.49 12.84
CA SER A 301 -16.16 -0.27 14.04
C SER A 301 -15.76 -1.76 14.01
N GLU A 302 -15.33 -2.30 12.86
CA GLU A 302 -14.75 -3.64 12.76
C GLU A 302 -13.35 -3.70 13.44
N PHE A 303 -12.70 -2.55 13.60
CA PHE A 303 -11.45 -2.43 14.33
C PHE A 303 -11.74 -1.97 15.76
N THR A 304 -11.19 -2.67 16.73
CA THR A 304 -11.27 -2.28 18.15
C THR A 304 -10.42 -1.04 18.40
N ASP A 305 -10.72 -0.33 19.49
CA ASP A 305 -9.92 0.83 19.93
C ASP A 305 -8.44 0.47 20.16
N ASP A 306 -8.15 -0.81 20.41
CA ASP A 306 -6.81 -1.36 20.63
C ASP A 306 -6.13 -1.85 19.34
N TYR A 307 -6.78 -1.72 18.16
CA TYR A 307 -6.18 -2.16 16.90
C TYR A 307 -4.97 -1.30 16.54
N SER A 308 -3.79 -1.87 16.54
CA SER A 308 -2.50 -1.21 16.32
C SER A 308 -1.90 -1.42 14.93
N GLY A 309 -2.66 -2.02 14.00
CA GLY A 309 -2.27 -2.16 12.60
C GLY A 309 -2.51 -0.92 11.76
N GLY A 310 -2.23 -1.02 10.47
CA GLY A 310 -2.50 0.02 9.50
C GLY A 310 -3.81 -0.20 8.73
N ILE A 311 -4.38 0.88 8.23
CA ILE A 311 -5.47 0.90 7.24
C ILE A 311 -4.96 1.60 5.98
N TRP A 312 -5.08 0.96 4.85
CA TRP A 312 -4.86 1.55 3.53
C TRP A 312 -6.19 1.99 2.95
N THR A 313 -6.33 3.27 2.66
CA THR A 313 -7.58 3.82 2.10
C THR A 313 -7.34 4.60 0.81
N ASP A 314 -8.28 4.49 -0.13
CA ASP A 314 -8.37 5.34 -1.31
C ASP A 314 -9.09 6.67 -0.97
N ARG A 315 -9.68 6.77 0.24
CA ARG A 315 -10.56 7.86 0.67
C ARG A 315 -10.19 8.41 2.04
N ILE A 316 -9.04 9.04 2.12
CA ILE A 316 -8.56 9.62 3.39
C ILE A 316 -9.49 10.73 3.93
N ASP A 317 -10.23 11.43 3.04
CA ASP A 317 -11.13 12.51 3.39
C ASP A 317 -12.28 12.11 4.35
N PRO A 318 -13.02 10.98 4.14
CA PRO A 318 -14.01 10.53 5.11
C PRO A 318 -13.41 9.67 6.25
N ILE A 319 -12.29 8.97 6.03
CA ILE A 319 -11.71 8.04 7.00
C ILE A 319 -10.87 8.76 8.05
N GLY A 320 -9.96 9.65 7.63
CA GLY A 320 -8.99 10.29 8.50
C GLY A 320 -9.62 11.02 9.70
N PRO A 321 -10.61 11.90 9.53
CA PRO A 321 -11.23 12.63 10.62
C PRO A 321 -11.98 11.77 11.64
N LEU A 322 -12.26 10.52 11.33
CA LEU A 322 -12.93 9.58 12.25
C LEU A 322 -11.95 8.76 13.10
N VAL A 323 -10.68 8.74 12.70
CA VAL A 323 -9.62 7.94 13.34
C VAL A 323 -8.67 8.84 14.14
N LYS A 324 -8.41 10.04 13.68
CA LYS A 324 -7.53 11.04 14.29
C LYS A 324 -8.33 12.18 14.91
#